data_c8994bdea0e02680f98afd8637679798
#
_entry.id   c8994bdea0e02680f98afd8637679798
#
_cell.length_a   1.000
_cell.length_b   1.000
_cell.length_c   1.000
_cell.angle_alpha   90.00
_cell.angle_beta   90.00
_cell.angle_gamma   90.00
#
_symmetry.space_group_name_H-M   'P 1'
#
loop_
_entity.id
_entity.type
_entity.pdbx_description
1 polymer ?
#
loop_
_entity_poly.entity_id
_entity_poly.type
_entity_poly.pdbx_seq_one_letter_code
_entity_poly.pdbx_strand_id
1 'polypeptide(L)'
;MNIEELKYQILQQFGFPPTPEQAQTLDVFVQFMTDSNPHAVMILRGSAGTGKTSLSGAIVRTLRAVRQKVMLLAPTGRAAKVFSLNSGMPAYTIHRRIYREKAFAGVDGQFNLNDNLYTDTLFMVDEASMIANLGLGGTTFGSGCLLDDLIHFVYQGRNDRLLLIGDKAQLPPVGEEESPALSAAMLQGYGLSVYECDLNEVVRQSQQSGILFNATRIRQMITHDDITQLPKIRFSGFSDIREMPGAELIEALGDSYHHVGLDDTIVVTRSNKRANIFNQGIRNMVLDREEELESGDMLMIVKNNYYWMEEERKKIKESEERRAKS
;
A
#
# COMPACT_ATOMS: atom_id res chain seq x y z
N MET A 1 -8.53 2.54 28.97
CA MET A 1 -7.05 2.49 28.98
C MET A 1 -6.57 3.94 29.07
N ASN A 2 -5.61 4.24 29.96
CA ASN A 2 -5.09 5.58 30.08
C ASN A 2 -4.21 5.90 28.84
N ILE A 3 -4.18 7.17 28.43
CA ILE A 3 -3.40 7.69 27.28
C ILE A 3 -1.91 7.32 27.42
N GLU A 4 -1.33 7.58 28.59
CA GLU A 4 0.07 7.28 28.89
C GLU A 4 0.38 5.76 28.84
N GLU A 5 -0.55 4.94 29.28
CA GLU A 5 -0.41 3.48 29.28
C GLU A 5 -0.35 2.94 27.85
N LEU A 6 -1.24 3.41 26.95
CA LEU A 6 -1.24 2.98 25.55
C LEU A 6 0.07 3.36 24.85
N LYS A 7 0.50 4.61 25.02
CA LYS A 7 1.77 5.09 24.46
C LYS A 7 2.96 4.25 24.95
N TYR A 8 3.03 4.02 26.25
CA TYR A 8 4.09 3.21 26.85
C TYR A 8 4.13 1.81 26.26
N GLN A 9 2.99 1.13 26.14
CA GLN A 9 2.90 -0.21 25.56
C GLN A 9 3.31 -0.25 24.10
N ILE A 10 2.97 0.79 23.30
CA ILE A 10 3.42 0.87 21.90
C ILE A 10 4.95 1.01 21.84
N LEU A 11 5.54 1.85 22.69
CA LEU A 11 6.99 2.01 22.76
C LEU A 11 7.72 0.72 23.13
N GLN A 12 7.16 -0.07 24.04
CA GLN A 12 7.70 -1.39 24.40
C GLN A 12 7.67 -2.35 23.19
N GLN A 13 6.59 -2.33 22.42
CA GLN A 13 6.46 -3.13 21.18
C GLN A 13 7.32 -2.61 20.02
N PHE A 14 7.64 -1.31 20.03
CA PHE A 14 8.49 -0.71 19.02
C PHE A 14 9.95 -1.18 19.15
N GLY A 15 10.43 -1.31 20.38
CA GLY A 15 11.73 -1.94 20.68
C GLY A 15 12.96 -1.07 20.40
N PHE A 16 12.77 0.18 19.97
CA PHE A 16 13.83 1.14 19.70
C PHE A 16 13.50 2.50 20.34
N PRO A 17 14.50 3.32 20.67
CA PRO A 17 14.25 4.72 21.03
C PRO A 17 13.54 5.42 19.85
N PRO A 18 12.37 6.04 20.07
CA PRO A 18 11.69 6.76 19.01
C PRO A 18 12.43 8.05 18.68
N THR A 19 12.39 8.48 17.43
CA THR A 19 12.77 9.86 17.08
C THR A 19 11.74 10.85 17.64
N PRO A 20 12.08 12.14 17.73
CA PRO A 20 11.12 13.18 18.18
C PRO A 20 9.81 13.16 17.38
N GLU A 21 9.89 13.01 16.04
CA GLU A 21 8.71 12.94 15.17
C GLU A 21 7.89 11.67 15.42
N GLN A 22 8.53 10.53 15.65
CA GLN A 22 7.85 9.29 15.99
C GLN A 22 7.17 9.38 17.36
N ALA A 23 7.81 9.98 18.36
CA ALA A 23 7.24 10.21 19.67
C ALA A 23 6.00 11.12 19.59
N GLN A 24 6.08 12.22 18.84
CA GLN A 24 4.96 13.11 18.58
C GLN A 24 3.82 12.39 17.84
N THR A 25 4.14 11.55 16.86
CA THR A 25 3.14 10.74 16.15
C THR A 25 2.36 9.84 17.10
N LEU A 26 3.02 9.26 18.10
CA LEU A 26 2.35 8.45 19.11
C LEU A 26 1.44 9.28 20.01
N ASP A 27 1.81 10.52 20.35
CA ASP A 27 0.94 11.43 21.10
C ASP A 27 -0.33 11.75 20.32
N VAL A 28 -0.19 12.09 19.03
CA VAL A 28 -1.33 12.35 18.15
C VAL A 28 -2.18 11.09 17.95
N PHE A 29 -1.55 9.93 17.77
CA PHE A 29 -2.26 8.67 17.63
C PHE A 29 -3.11 8.35 18.85
N VAL A 30 -2.59 8.56 20.05
CA VAL A 30 -3.36 8.30 21.27
C VAL A 30 -4.50 9.30 21.45
N GLN A 31 -4.30 10.58 21.10
CA GLN A 31 -5.37 11.57 21.07
C GLN A 31 -6.47 11.18 20.08
N PHE A 32 -6.09 10.78 18.87
CA PHE A 32 -7.01 10.27 17.85
C PHE A 32 -7.81 9.05 18.34
N MET A 33 -7.17 8.10 19.00
CA MET A 33 -7.84 6.90 19.52
C MET A 33 -8.81 7.18 20.67
N THR A 34 -8.59 8.25 21.42
CA THR A 34 -9.39 8.65 22.59
C THR A 34 -10.39 9.76 22.30
N ASP A 35 -10.38 10.33 21.11
CA ASP A 35 -11.34 11.35 20.69
C ASP A 35 -12.77 10.81 20.78
N SER A 36 -13.69 11.61 21.33
CA SER A 36 -15.12 11.29 21.37
C SER A 36 -15.84 11.50 20.04
N ASN A 37 -15.19 12.19 19.08
CA ASN A 37 -15.76 12.42 17.76
C ASN A 37 -15.76 11.10 16.93
N PRO A 38 -16.94 10.57 16.55
CA PRO A 38 -17.02 9.34 15.76
C PRO A 38 -16.51 9.51 14.32
N HIS A 39 -16.34 10.75 13.85
CA HIS A 39 -15.84 11.07 12.51
C HIS A 39 -14.36 11.51 12.51
N ALA A 40 -13.57 11.02 13.47
CA ALA A 40 -12.14 11.26 13.49
C ALA A 40 -11.39 10.36 12.51
N VAL A 41 -10.47 10.93 11.74
CA VAL A 41 -9.55 10.23 10.83
C VAL A 41 -8.11 10.67 11.13
N MET A 42 -7.14 9.77 11.00
CA MET A 42 -5.73 10.12 11.11
C MET A 42 -4.98 9.83 9.82
N ILE A 43 -4.11 10.77 9.44
CA ILE A 43 -3.15 10.62 8.34
C ILE A 43 -1.75 10.53 8.93
N LEU A 44 -1.04 9.45 8.61
CA LEU A 44 0.37 9.29 8.92
C LEU A 44 1.17 9.28 7.61
N ARG A 45 1.82 10.40 7.33
CA ARG A 45 2.69 10.53 6.16
C ARG A 45 4.14 10.34 6.56
N GLY A 46 4.92 9.86 5.63
CA GLY A 46 6.36 9.78 5.82
C GLY A 46 7.04 9.10 4.66
N SER A 47 8.31 9.34 4.54
CA SER A 47 9.12 8.77 3.47
C SER A 47 9.61 7.35 3.75
N ALA A 48 10.20 6.72 2.73
CA ALA A 48 10.93 5.47 2.94
C ALA A 48 12.06 5.67 3.97
N GLY A 49 12.19 4.74 4.89
CA GLY A 49 13.23 4.79 5.94
C GLY A 49 12.91 5.65 7.17
N THR A 50 11.76 6.31 7.26
CA THR A 50 11.34 7.08 8.45
C THR A 50 10.72 6.23 9.57
N GLY A 51 10.59 4.91 9.34
CA GLY A 51 10.08 3.98 10.34
C GLY A 51 8.56 3.81 10.38
N LYS A 52 7.79 4.31 9.39
CA LYS A 52 6.33 4.11 9.30
C LYS A 52 5.91 2.68 9.53
N THR A 53 6.51 1.75 8.79
CA THR A 53 6.18 0.32 8.85
C THR A 53 6.45 -0.28 10.23
N SER A 54 7.59 0.07 10.85
CA SER A 54 7.94 -0.40 12.19
C SER A 54 6.99 0.15 13.26
N LEU A 55 6.65 1.45 13.15
CA LEU A 55 5.73 2.12 14.05
C LEU A 55 4.31 1.54 13.92
N SER A 56 3.81 1.37 12.69
CA SER A 56 2.51 0.76 12.42
C SER A 56 2.44 -0.68 12.94
N GLY A 57 3.51 -1.47 12.75
CA GLY A 57 3.61 -2.82 13.31
C GLY A 57 3.56 -2.84 14.84
N ALA A 58 4.24 -1.91 15.51
CA ALA A 58 4.18 -1.78 16.97
C ALA A 58 2.77 -1.40 17.46
N ILE A 59 2.12 -0.46 16.79
CA ILE A 59 0.72 -0.08 17.05
C ILE A 59 -0.18 -1.30 16.95
N VAL A 60 -0.11 -2.04 15.85
CA VAL A 60 -0.96 -3.22 15.62
C VAL A 60 -0.74 -4.28 16.70
N ARG A 61 0.52 -4.60 17.03
CA ARG A 61 0.83 -5.58 18.09
C ARG A 61 0.28 -5.17 19.44
N THR A 62 0.40 -3.89 19.80
CA THR A 62 -0.13 -3.35 21.06
C THR A 62 -1.64 -3.41 21.09
N LEU A 63 -2.32 -2.92 20.04
CA LEU A 63 -3.78 -2.91 19.97
C LEU A 63 -4.35 -4.33 20.08
N ARG A 64 -3.69 -5.29 19.42
CA ARG A 64 -4.06 -6.71 19.54
C ARG A 64 -3.90 -7.24 20.97
N ALA A 65 -2.80 -6.88 21.65
CA ALA A 65 -2.56 -7.32 23.05
C ALA A 65 -3.64 -6.79 24.00
N VAL A 66 -4.12 -5.57 23.78
CA VAL A 66 -5.21 -4.97 24.57
C VAL A 66 -6.62 -5.31 24.04
N ARG A 67 -6.71 -6.22 23.07
CA ARG A 67 -7.97 -6.70 22.46
C ARG A 67 -8.77 -5.60 21.76
N GLN A 68 -8.13 -4.52 21.34
CA GLN A 68 -8.73 -3.53 20.43
C GLN A 68 -8.89 -4.16 19.04
N LYS A 69 -10.07 -4.02 18.45
CA LYS A 69 -10.31 -4.52 17.09
C LYS A 69 -9.56 -3.68 16.09
N VAL A 70 -8.84 -4.34 15.19
CA VAL A 70 -8.06 -3.72 14.11
C VAL A 70 -8.33 -4.46 12.81
N MET A 71 -8.52 -3.72 11.73
CA MET A 71 -8.62 -4.22 10.36
C MET A 71 -7.51 -3.63 9.51
N LEU A 72 -6.63 -4.49 8.97
CA LEU A 72 -5.52 -4.07 8.13
C LEU A 72 -5.89 -4.15 6.66
N LEU A 73 -5.72 -3.05 5.94
CA LEU A 73 -6.08 -2.90 4.54
C LEU A 73 -4.91 -2.34 3.73
N ALA A 74 -4.91 -2.61 2.43
CA ALA A 74 -4.02 -1.98 1.47
C ALA A 74 -4.67 -1.91 0.08
N PRO A 75 -4.24 -1.00 -0.83
CA PRO A 75 -4.80 -0.90 -2.17
C PRO A 75 -4.54 -2.14 -3.04
N THR A 76 -3.40 -2.80 -2.85
CA THR A 76 -2.96 -3.93 -3.68
C THR A 76 -2.71 -5.19 -2.85
N GLY A 77 -2.76 -6.37 -3.50
CA GLY A 77 -2.47 -7.65 -2.86
C GLY A 77 -1.02 -7.74 -2.35
N ARG A 78 -0.06 -7.15 -3.08
CA ARG A 78 1.35 -7.11 -2.67
C ARG A 78 1.53 -6.25 -1.41
N ALA A 79 0.96 -5.06 -1.38
CA ALA A 79 0.99 -4.18 -0.21
C ALA A 79 0.32 -4.84 1.01
N ALA A 80 -0.83 -5.49 0.83
CA ALA A 80 -1.50 -6.24 1.89
C ALA A 80 -0.62 -7.37 2.44
N LYS A 81 0.07 -8.12 1.57
CA LYS A 81 1.01 -9.17 1.99
C LYS A 81 2.17 -8.61 2.83
N VAL A 82 2.79 -7.51 2.39
CA VAL A 82 3.87 -6.84 3.11
C VAL A 82 3.38 -6.31 4.46
N PHE A 83 2.22 -5.67 4.49
CA PHE A 83 1.62 -5.16 5.73
C PHE A 83 1.32 -6.30 6.71
N SER A 84 0.79 -7.42 6.21
CA SER A 84 0.54 -8.62 7.03
C SER A 84 1.83 -9.18 7.66
N LEU A 85 2.91 -9.28 6.88
CA LEU A 85 4.21 -9.78 7.37
C LEU A 85 4.80 -8.87 8.46
N ASN A 86 4.76 -7.55 8.25
CA ASN A 86 5.35 -6.58 9.17
C ASN A 86 4.55 -6.41 10.46
N SER A 87 3.24 -6.57 10.41
CA SER A 87 2.35 -6.42 11.57
C SER A 87 2.12 -7.72 12.35
N GLY A 88 2.39 -8.88 11.73
CA GLY A 88 2.07 -10.20 12.29
C GLY A 88 0.57 -10.49 12.36
N MET A 89 -0.24 -9.81 11.53
CA MET A 89 -1.69 -9.93 11.48
C MET A 89 -2.19 -9.96 10.02
N PRO A 90 -3.23 -10.73 9.68
CA PRO A 90 -3.76 -10.75 8.31
C PRO A 90 -4.19 -9.37 7.83
N ALA A 91 -3.72 -8.97 6.65
CA ALA A 91 -4.14 -7.77 5.94
C ALA A 91 -4.83 -8.15 4.62
N TYR A 92 -5.76 -7.34 4.17
CA TYR A 92 -6.59 -7.59 2.99
C TYR A 92 -6.51 -6.42 2.02
N THR A 93 -6.85 -6.66 0.76
CA THR A 93 -7.07 -5.53 -0.14
C THR A 93 -8.36 -4.81 0.22
N ILE A 94 -8.36 -3.48 0.04
CA ILE A 94 -9.56 -2.64 0.27
C ILE A 94 -10.73 -3.25 -0.50
N HIS A 95 -10.57 -3.50 -1.79
CA HIS A 95 -11.62 -4.07 -2.65
C HIS A 95 -12.23 -5.36 -2.08
N ARG A 96 -11.39 -6.29 -1.63
CA ARG A 96 -11.88 -7.56 -1.07
C ARG A 96 -12.74 -7.37 0.18
N ARG A 97 -12.52 -6.29 0.92
CA ARG A 97 -13.16 -6.10 2.22
C ARG A 97 -14.42 -5.26 2.15
N ILE A 98 -14.40 -4.20 1.34
CA ILE A 98 -15.51 -3.24 1.29
C ILE A 98 -16.55 -3.57 0.22
N TYR A 99 -16.22 -4.42 -0.77
CA TYR A 99 -17.16 -4.78 -1.83
C TYR A 99 -17.64 -6.22 -1.74
N ARG A 100 -18.86 -6.44 -2.20
CA ARG A 100 -19.46 -7.77 -2.41
C ARG A 100 -19.98 -7.89 -3.83
N GLU A 101 -19.89 -9.08 -4.37
CA GLU A 101 -20.46 -9.39 -5.69
C GLU A 101 -21.97 -9.34 -5.65
N LYS A 102 -22.58 -8.78 -6.68
CA LYS A 102 -24.04 -8.77 -6.84
C LYS A 102 -24.50 -10.18 -7.23
N ALA A 103 -25.42 -10.75 -6.48
CA ALA A 103 -25.90 -12.14 -6.67
C ALA A 103 -26.62 -12.38 -8.02
N PHE A 104 -26.88 -11.34 -8.81
CA PHE A 104 -27.57 -11.38 -10.09
C PHE A 104 -26.99 -10.33 -11.04
N ALA A 105 -25.89 -10.63 -11.68
CA ALA A 105 -25.45 -9.85 -12.83
C ALA A 105 -24.95 -10.82 -13.91
N GLY A 106 -25.48 -10.66 -15.11
CA GLY A 106 -24.94 -11.31 -16.30
C GLY A 106 -23.45 -11.01 -16.46
N VAL A 107 -22.87 -11.42 -17.56
CA VAL A 107 -21.44 -11.50 -17.92
C VAL A 107 -20.47 -10.41 -17.39
N ASP A 108 -20.97 -9.27 -16.91
CA ASP A 108 -20.21 -8.20 -16.24
C ASP A 108 -20.59 -8.13 -14.76
N GLY A 109 -19.83 -8.82 -13.91
CA GLY A 109 -20.01 -8.79 -12.45
C GLY A 109 -19.87 -7.36 -11.90
N GLN A 110 -21.00 -6.79 -11.42
CA GLN A 110 -21.00 -5.52 -10.69
C GLN A 110 -20.79 -5.80 -9.20
N PHE A 111 -19.90 -5.07 -8.58
CA PHE A 111 -19.63 -5.15 -7.15
C PHE A 111 -20.22 -3.95 -6.42
N ASN A 112 -21.08 -4.21 -5.44
CA ASN A 112 -21.64 -3.17 -4.59
C ASN A 112 -20.83 -3.01 -3.31
N LEU A 113 -20.92 -1.83 -2.70
CA LEU A 113 -20.41 -1.61 -1.37
C LEU A 113 -21.09 -2.58 -0.39
N ASN A 114 -20.31 -3.19 0.47
CA ASN A 114 -20.79 -4.09 1.51
C ASN A 114 -21.32 -3.28 2.70
N ASP A 115 -22.23 -3.87 3.49
CA ASP A 115 -22.63 -3.28 4.76
C ASP A 115 -21.49 -3.43 5.78
N ASN A 116 -21.17 -2.36 6.49
CA ASN A 116 -20.18 -2.42 7.57
C ASN A 116 -20.83 -2.94 8.86
N LEU A 117 -20.51 -4.17 9.23
CA LEU A 117 -20.99 -4.80 10.46
C LEU A 117 -19.95 -4.69 11.61
N TYR A 118 -18.86 -3.95 11.40
CA TYR A 118 -17.84 -3.74 12.42
C TYR A 118 -18.29 -2.71 13.45
N THR A 119 -17.72 -2.82 14.64
CA THR A 119 -17.96 -1.91 15.76
C THR A 119 -16.68 -1.74 16.54
N ASP A 120 -16.38 -0.51 16.97
CA ASP A 120 -15.20 -0.18 17.77
C ASP A 120 -13.89 -0.65 17.10
N THR A 121 -13.80 -0.53 15.78
CA THR A 121 -12.71 -1.08 14.97
C THR A 121 -11.85 0.04 14.39
N LEU A 122 -10.54 -0.08 14.53
CA LEU A 122 -9.59 0.75 13.82
C LEU A 122 -9.27 0.11 12.46
N PHE A 123 -9.64 0.78 11.38
CA PHE A 123 -9.21 0.45 10.03
C PHE A 123 -7.89 1.14 9.75
N MET A 124 -6.83 0.37 9.50
CA MET A 124 -5.52 0.88 9.14
C MET A 124 -5.25 0.56 7.67
N VAL A 125 -4.98 1.57 6.87
CA VAL A 125 -4.72 1.43 5.44
C VAL A 125 -3.27 1.84 5.15
N ASP A 126 -2.44 0.89 4.75
CA ASP A 126 -1.08 1.16 4.29
C ASP A 126 -1.06 1.42 2.77
N GLU A 127 -0.03 2.12 2.29
CA GLU A 127 0.10 2.59 0.89
C GLU A 127 -1.10 3.41 0.42
N ALA A 128 -1.66 4.24 1.30
CA ALA A 128 -2.84 5.06 1.01
C ALA A 128 -2.62 6.08 -0.12
N SER A 129 -1.35 6.37 -0.48
CA SER A 129 -1.00 7.21 -1.64
C SER A 129 -1.57 6.71 -2.96
N MET A 130 -1.89 5.42 -3.07
CA MET A 130 -2.45 4.81 -4.28
C MET A 130 -3.98 4.85 -4.36
N ILE A 131 -4.68 5.38 -3.35
CA ILE A 131 -6.15 5.41 -3.31
C ILE A 131 -6.64 6.58 -4.14
N ALA A 132 -7.35 6.27 -5.24
CA ALA A 132 -7.94 7.25 -6.14
C ALA A 132 -9.30 7.77 -5.63
N ASN A 133 -9.58 9.04 -5.96
CA ASN A 133 -10.89 9.66 -5.77
C ASN A 133 -11.58 10.03 -7.09
N LEU A 134 -10.87 9.94 -8.22
CA LEU A 134 -11.48 10.12 -9.52
C LEU A 134 -12.15 8.82 -9.97
N GLY A 135 -13.43 8.91 -10.29
CA GLY A 135 -14.18 7.83 -10.93
C GLY A 135 -13.70 7.66 -12.38
N LEU A 136 -12.89 6.64 -12.64
CA LEU A 136 -12.60 6.22 -14.01
C LEU A 136 -13.87 5.57 -14.54
N GLY A 137 -14.55 6.22 -15.50
CA GLY A 137 -15.79 5.72 -16.10
C GLY A 137 -15.66 4.26 -16.55
N GLY A 138 -16.66 3.44 -16.22
CA GLY A 138 -16.69 2.01 -16.54
C GLY A 138 -16.16 1.08 -15.43
N THR A 139 -16.01 1.56 -14.20
CA THR A 139 -15.62 0.71 -13.07
C THR A 139 -16.75 -0.25 -12.70
N THR A 140 -16.37 -1.50 -12.42
CA THR A 140 -17.29 -2.55 -11.96
C THR A 140 -17.51 -2.51 -10.44
N PHE A 141 -16.83 -1.61 -9.72
CA PHE A 141 -16.83 -1.53 -8.26
C PHE A 141 -17.51 -0.26 -7.73
N GLY A 142 -18.47 -0.41 -6.86
CA GLY A 142 -19.11 0.64 -6.06
C GLY A 142 -19.48 1.91 -6.83
N SER A 143 -19.12 3.07 -6.30
CA SER A 143 -19.27 4.38 -6.95
C SER A 143 -18.25 4.64 -8.07
N GLY A 144 -17.19 3.86 -8.11
CA GLY A 144 -16.02 4.09 -8.95
C GLY A 144 -14.95 4.98 -8.31
N CYS A 145 -15.22 5.56 -7.14
CA CYS A 145 -14.31 6.39 -6.35
C CYS A 145 -13.90 5.60 -5.10
N LEU A 146 -12.72 5.02 -5.11
CA LEU A 146 -12.29 4.11 -4.03
C LEU A 146 -12.19 4.80 -2.67
N LEU A 147 -11.75 6.06 -2.63
CA LEU A 147 -11.68 6.83 -1.39
C LEU A 147 -13.07 7.10 -0.82
N ASP A 148 -14.01 7.52 -1.66
CA ASP A 148 -15.40 7.78 -1.27
C ASP A 148 -16.04 6.52 -0.68
N ASP A 149 -15.93 5.40 -1.39
CA ASP A 149 -16.45 4.11 -0.95
C ASP A 149 -15.80 3.62 0.36
N LEU A 150 -14.50 3.82 0.54
CA LEU A 150 -13.79 3.46 1.78
C LEU A 150 -14.27 4.28 2.97
N ILE A 151 -14.38 5.61 2.82
CA ILE A 151 -14.85 6.51 3.87
C ILE A 151 -16.29 6.14 4.23
N HIS A 152 -17.16 6.00 3.22
CA HIS A 152 -18.54 5.63 3.43
C HIS A 152 -18.67 4.29 4.16
N PHE A 153 -17.92 3.27 3.75
CA PHE A 153 -17.90 1.97 4.41
C PHE A 153 -17.47 2.08 5.88
N VAL A 154 -16.34 2.73 6.16
CA VAL A 154 -15.82 2.81 7.54
C VAL A 154 -16.79 3.51 8.47
N TYR A 155 -17.30 4.68 8.05
CA TYR A 155 -18.15 5.50 8.93
C TYR A 155 -19.63 5.13 8.93
N GLN A 156 -20.05 4.11 8.17
CA GLN A 156 -21.32 3.40 8.41
C GLN A 156 -21.26 2.54 9.69
N GLY A 157 -20.07 2.11 10.12
CA GLY A 157 -19.91 1.32 11.33
C GLY A 157 -20.08 2.16 12.60
N ARG A 158 -20.25 1.48 13.71
CA ARG A 158 -20.43 2.15 14.99
C ARG A 158 -19.09 2.34 15.69
N ASN A 159 -18.66 3.60 15.89
CA ASN A 159 -17.42 3.96 16.55
C ASN A 159 -16.18 3.37 15.87
N ASP A 160 -16.23 3.23 14.56
CA ASP A 160 -15.09 2.81 13.76
C ASP A 160 -14.21 4.03 13.42
N ARG A 161 -12.92 3.79 13.22
CA ARG A 161 -11.93 4.83 12.94
C ARG A 161 -11.08 4.45 11.75
N LEU A 162 -10.53 5.45 11.06
CA LEU A 162 -9.69 5.26 9.88
C LEU A 162 -8.31 5.90 10.12
N LEU A 163 -7.25 5.11 9.92
CA LEU A 163 -5.86 5.57 9.87
C LEU A 163 -5.30 5.30 8.47
N LEU A 164 -4.94 6.36 7.76
CA LEU A 164 -4.35 6.33 6.42
C LEU A 164 -2.84 6.54 6.52
N ILE A 165 -2.06 5.60 6.00
CA ILE A 165 -0.61 5.59 6.07
C ILE A 165 -0.05 5.63 4.64
N GLY A 166 0.87 6.55 4.36
CA GLY A 166 1.43 6.67 3.01
C GLY A 166 2.61 7.63 2.90
N ASP A 167 3.02 7.87 1.66
CA ASP A 167 4.11 8.77 1.32
C ASP A 167 3.64 9.73 0.21
N LYS A 168 3.62 11.04 0.49
CA LYS A 168 3.25 12.06 -0.51
C LYS A 168 4.24 12.18 -1.67
N ALA A 169 5.48 11.71 -1.50
CA ALA A 169 6.48 11.73 -2.55
C ALA A 169 6.39 10.52 -3.50
N GLN A 170 5.53 9.54 -3.19
CA GLN A 170 5.21 8.47 -4.13
C GLN A 170 4.26 8.96 -5.22
N LEU A 171 4.21 8.22 -6.33
CA LEU A 171 3.32 8.55 -7.44
C LEU A 171 1.85 8.56 -6.95
N PRO A 172 1.11 9.64 -7.26
CA PRO A 172 -0.32 9.69 -7.00
C PRO A 172 -1.08 8.70 -7.90
N PRO A 173 -2.37 8.48 -7.63
CA PRO A 173 -3.22 7.69 -8.50
C PRO A 173 -3.25 8.25 -9.94
N VAL A 174 -3.51 7.37 -10.90
CA VAL A 174 -3.54 7.75 -12.32
C VAL A 174 -4.63 8.81 -12.56
N GLY A 175 -4.22 9.95 -13.14
CA GLY A 175 -5.11 11.08 -13.43
C GLY A 175 -5.27 12.08 -12.28
N GLU A 176 -4.59 11.89 -11.17
CA GLU A 176 -4.57 12.81 -10.04
C GLU A 176 -3.18 13.44 -9.87
N GLU A 177 -3.12 14.71 -9.48
CA GLU A 177 -1.86 15.43 -9.25
C GLU A 177 -1.28 15.14 -7.88
N GLU A 178 -2.15 14.91 -6.89
CA GLU A 178 -1.79 14.58 -5.51
C GLU A 178 -2.57 13.33 -5.05
N SER A 179 -2.13 12.73 -3.95
CA SER A 179 -2.87 11.64 -3.30
C SER A 179 -4.04 12.18 -2.48
N PRO A 180 -5.30 11.96 -2.90
CA PRO A 180 -6.47 12.50 -2.20
C PRO A 180 -6.62 11.91 -0.79
N ALA A 181 -6.25 10.66 -0.59
CA ALA A 181 -6.33 9.99 0.71
C ALA A 181 -5.32 10.53 1.74
N LEU A 182 -4.27 11.24 1.29
CA LEU A 182 -3.27 11.85 2.17
C LEU A 182 -3.43 13.38 2.27
N SER A 183 -4.53 13.93 1.75
CA SER A 183 -4.88 15.35 1.80
C SER A 183 -5.88 15.61 2.94
N ALA A 184 -5.46 16.41 3.93
CA ALA A 184 -6.35 16.81 5.01
C ALA A 184 -7.56 17.61 4.52
N ALA A 185 -7.36 18.50 3.55
CA ALA A 185 -8.45 19.30 2.96
C ALA A 185 -9.49 18.41 2.27
N MET A 186 -9.05 17.36 1.58
CA MET A 186 -9.95 16.38 0.97
C MET A 186 -10.78 15.66 2.03
N LEU A 187 -10.15 15.16 3.09
CA LEU A 187 -10.86 14.43 4.15
C LEU A 187 -11.78 15.34 4.97
N GLN A 188 -11.40 16.58 5.20
CA GLN A 188 -12.27 17.58 5.81
C GLN A 188 -13.51 17.87 4.96
N GLY A 189 -13.39 17.81 3.64
CA GLY A 189 -14.53 17.92 2.70
C GLY A 189 -15.59 16.84 2.90
N TYR A 190 -15.24 15.67 3.44
CA TYR A 190 -16.16 14.63 3.88
C TYR A 190 -16.75 14.86 5.29
N GLY A 191 -16.47 16.00 5.92
CA GLY A 191 -16.91 16.27 7.28
C GLY A 191 -16.12 15.56 8.38
N LEU A 192 -14.92 15.06 8.04
CA LEU A 192 -14.07 14.35 8.99
C LEU A 192 -13.18 15.30 9.80
N SER A 193 -12.95 14.98 11.07
CA SER A 193 -11.95 15.63 11.93
C SER A 193 -10.61 14.96 11.71
N VAL A 194 -9.65 15.71 11.16
CA VAL A 194 -8.39 15.16 10.68
C VAL A 194 -7.27 15.38 11.67
N TYR A 195 -6.59 14.30 12.06
CA TYR A 195 -5.32 14.27 12.77
C TYR A 195 -4.19 14.03 11.78
N GLU A 196 -3.13 14.80 11.83
CA GLU A 196 -2.03 14.69 10.86
C GLU A 196 -0.68 14.51 11.54
N CYS A 197 0.14 13.61 10.99
CA CYS A 197 1.53 13.45 11.36
C CYS A 197 2.40 13.23 10.13
N ASP A 198 3.56 13.90 10.12
CA ASP A 198 4.58 13.77 9.10
C ASP A 198 5.87 13.24 9.71
N LEU A 199 6.40 12.13 9.16
CA LEU A 199 7.70 11.57 9.50
C LEU A 199 8.69 11.91 8.38
N ASN A 200 9.55 12.88 8.63
CA ASN A 200 10.55 13.36 7.67
C ASN A 200 11.96 12.87 8.01
N GLU A 201 12.19 12.56 9.28
CA GLU A 201 13.49 12.13 9.78
C GLU A 201 13.80 10.70 9.32
N VAL A 202 14.84 10.56 8.49
CA VAL A 202 15.28 9.25 7.98
C VAL A 202 16.17 8.56 9.00
N VAL A 203 15.69 7.48 9.59
CA VAL A 203 16.38 6.72 10.65
C VAL A 203 17.54 5.90 10.09
N ARG A 204 17.47 5.46 8.84
CA ARG A 204 18.50 4.67 8.15
C ARG A 204 19.44 5.60 7.38
N GLN A 205 20.32 6.28 8.07
CA GLN A 205 21.41 7.02 7.42
C GLN A 205 22.61 6.11 7.18
N SER A 206 22.73 5.54 5.98
CA SER A 206 24.04 5.28 5.42
C SER A 206 24.47 6.57 4.69
N GLN A 207 25.35 7.36 5.31
CA GLN A 207 25.94 8.57 4.69
C GLN A 207 26.69 8.25 3.38
N GLN A 208 26.87 6.97 3.08
CA GLN A 208 27.58 6.45 1.90
C GLN A 208 26.63 5.96 0.79
N SER A 209 25.31 6.02 0.98
CA SER A 209 24.36 5.58 -0.04
C SER A 209 24.01 6.69 -1.03
N GLY A 210 24.40 6.50 -2.28
CA GLY A 210 24.02 7.36 -3.41
C GLY A 210 22.53 7.29 -3.74
N ILE A 211 21.91 6.12 -3.55
CA ILE A 211 20.46 5.93 -3.72
C ILE A 211 19.72 6.83 -2.72
N LEU A 212 20.05 6.75 -1.44
CA LEU A 212 19.42 7.55 -0.40
C LEU A 212 19.68 9.06 -0.57
N PHE A 213 20.93 9.43 -0.92
CA PHE A 213 21.30 10.81 -1.19
C PHE A 213 20.42 11.43 -2.28
N ASN A 214 20.30 10.76 -3.45
CA ASN A 214 19.52 11.24 -4.57
C ASN A 214 18.02 11.25 -4.26
N ALA A 215 17.51 10.22 -3.62
CA ALA A 215 16.11 10.13 -3.20
C ALA A 215 15.74 11.27 -2.24
N THR A 216 16.58 11.57 -1.25
CA THR A 216 16.37 12.67 -0.30
C THR A 216 16.36 14.02 -1.00
N ARG A 217 17.31 14.24 -1.94
CA ARG A 217 17.37 15.48 -2.71
C ARG A 217 16.13 15.69 -3.58
N ILE A 218 15.71 14.65 -4.30
CA ILE A 218 14.49 14.73 -5.13
C ILE A 218 13.27 15.02 -4.26
N ARG A 219 13.16 14.37 -3.10
CA ARG A 219 12.08 14.61 -2.16
C ARG A 219 12.05 16.06 -1.65
N GLN A 220 13.18 16.63 -1.31
CA GLN A 220 13.27 18.03 -0.90
C GLN A 220 12.74 18.96 -1.99
N MET A 221 13.06 18.67 -3.26
CA MET A 221 12.51 19.43 -4.39
C MET A 221 10.98 19.30 -4.49
N ILE A 222 10.43 18.10 -4.31
CA ILE A 222 8.98 17.87 -4.31
C ILE A 222 8.31 18.61 -3.14
N THR A 223 8.88 18.51 -1.93
CA THR A 223 8.29 19.11 -0.72
C THR A 223 8.31 20.64 -0.72
N HIS A 224 9.32 21.24 -1.36
CA HIS A 224 9.45 22.71 -1.46
C HIS A 224 8.84 23.27 -2.77
N ASP A 225 8.16 22.41 -3.56
CA ASP A 225 7.56 22.75 -4.85
C ASP A 225 8.55 23.45 -5.81
N ASP A 226 9.81 22.98 -5.79
CA ASP A 226 10.87 23.52 -6.65
C ASP A 226 10.79 22.89 -8.04
N ILE A 227 9.87 23.42 -8.84
CA ILE A 227 9.63 22.99 -10.24
C ILE A 227 10.55 23.69 -11.24
N THR A 228 11.45 24.56 -10.79
CA THR A 228 12.28 25.40 -11.67
C THR A 228 13.41 24.60 -12.31
N GLN A 229 13.79 23.46 -11.74
CA GLN A 229 14.90 22.65 -12.22
C GLN A 229 14.53 21.16 -12.26
N LEU A 230 15.00 20.47 -13.29
CA LEU A 230 14.94 19.00 -13.32
C LEU A 230 15.91 18.43 -12.28
N PRO A 231 15.52 17.34 -11.58
CA PRO A 231 16.40 16.68 -10.64
C PRO A 231 17.65 16.13 -11.35
N LYS A 232 18.81 16.43 -10.79
CA LYS A 232 20.10 15.91 -11.27
C LYS A 232 20.55 14.78 -10.37
N ILE A 233 20.73 13.59 -10.94
CA ILE A 233 21.26 12.43 -10.23
C ILE A 233 22.78 12.54 -10.10
N ARG A 234 23.28 12.36 -8.90
CA ARG A 234 24.72 12.30 -8.62
C ARG A 234 25.15 10.82 -8.49
N PHE A 235 26.01 10.40 -9.40
CA PHE A 235 26.58 9.05 -9.41
C PHE A 235 27.94 8.99 -8.70
N SER A 236 28.76 10.05 -8.84
CA SER A 236 30.13 10.08 -8.35
C SER A 236 30.22 10.06 -6.82
N GLY A 237 31.12 9.24 -6.29
CA GLY A 237 31.41 9.14 -4.86
C GLY A 237 30.56 8.12 -4.11
N PHE A 238 29.79 7.30 -4.81
CA PHE A 238 28.95 6.24 -4.24
C PHE A 238 29.24 4.90 -4.90
N SER A 239 29.15 3.82 -4.13
CA SER A 239 29.35 2.45 -4.62
C SER A 239 28.05 1.73 -4.98
N ASP A 240 26.90 2.24 -4.51
CA ASP A 240 25.57 1.63 -4.65
C ASP A 240 24.77 2.18 -5.84
N ILE A 241 25.32 3.13 -6.58
CA ILE A 241 24.68 3.73 -7.77
C ILE A 241 25.73 4.02 -8.85
N ARG A 242 25.44 3.61 -10.08
CA ARG A 242 26.27 3.92 -11.25
C ARG A 242 25.43 4.23 -12.47
N GLU A 243 25.97 5.00 -13.38
CA GLU A 243 25.44 5.15 -14.72
C GLU A 243 25.75 3.91 -15.56
N MET A 244 24.78 3.44 -16.33
CA MET A 244 24.94 2.27 -17.18
C MET A 244 24.72 2.66 -18.65
N PRO A 245 25.76 2.60 -19.48
CA PRO A 245 25.61 2.78 -20.92
C PRO A 245 24.74 1.70 -21.55
N GLY A 246 23.92 2.06 -22.55
CA GLY A 246 23.01 1.11 -23.18
C GLY A 246 23.71 -0.10 -23.82
N ALA A 247 24.97 0.06 -24.25
CA ALA A 247 25.78 -1.03 -24.82
C ALA A 247 26.15 -2.10 -23.79
N GLU A 248 26.25 -1.73 -22.50
CA GLU A 248 26.64 -2.64 -21.40
C GLU A 248 25.41 -3.24 -20.68
N LEU A 249 24.20 -2.78 -21.02
CA LEU A 249 23.00 -3.12 -20.27
C LEU A 249 22.67 -4.62 -20.26
N ILE A 250 22.84 -5.29 -21.41
CA ILE A 250 22.52 -6.73 -21.53
C ILE A 250 23.47 -7.56 -20.67
N GLU A 251 24.77 -7.26 -20.74
CA GLU A 251 25.80 -7.93 -19.92
C GLU A 251 25.54 -7.69 -18.44
N ALA A 252 25.29 -6.44 -18.03
CA ALA A 252 24.98 -6.10 -16.65
C ALA A 252 23.71 -6.77 -16.12
N LEU A 253 22.67 -6.93 -16.94
CA LEU A 253 21.48 -7.66 -16.58
C LEU A 253 21.76 -9.17 -16.45
N GLY A 254 22.57 -9.73 -17.37
CA GLY A 254 23.03 -11.13 -17.30
C GLY A 254 23.75 -11.40 -15.99
N ASP A 255 24.70 -10.55 -15.64
CA ASP A 255 25.44 -10.62 -14.38
C ASP A 255 24.52 -10.52 -13.15
N SER A 256 23.57 -9.57 -13.17
CA SER A 256 22.64 -9.39 -12.08
C SER A 256 21.74 -10.61 -11.89
N TYR A 257 21.15 -11.13 -12.95
CA TYR A 257 20.29 -12.33 -12.86
C TYR A 257 21.05 -13.58 -12.48
N HIS A 258 22.34 -13.68 -12.86
CA HIS A 258 23.18 -14.82 -12.51
C HIS A 258 23.65 -14.79 -11.05
N HIS A 259 24.11 -13.62 -10.57
CA HIS A 259 24.73 -13.50 -9.24
C HIS A 259 23.75 -13.11 -8.13
N VAL A 260 22.76 -12.31 -8.44
CA VAL A 260 21.77 -11.80 -7.47
C VAL A 260 20.46 -12.59 -7.55
N GLY A 261 20.05 -12.98 -8.74
CA GLY A 261 18.84 -13.78 -8.99
C GLY A 261 17.65 -12.96 -9.51
N LEU A 262 16.66 -13.70 -10.00
CA LEU A 262 15.41 -13.13 -10.57
C LEU A 262 14.57 -12.40 -9.52
N ASP A 263 14.54 -12.90 -8.30
CA ASP A 263 13.69 -12.37 -7.23
C ASP A 263 14.22 -11.03 -6.67
N ASP A 264 15.53 -10.81 -6.76
CA ASP A 264 16.23 -9.66 -6.19
C ASP A 264 16.69 -8.65 -7.25
N THR A 265 16.40 -8.91 -8.54
CA THR A 265 16.71 -8.01 -9.66
C THR A 265 15.44 -7.43 -10.27
N ILE A 266 15.35 -6.10 -10.39
CA ILE A 266 14.20 -5.43 -11.01
C ILE A 266 14.64 -4.37 -12.02
N VAL A 267 13.93 -4.29 -13.15
CA VAL A 267 14.07 -3.21 -14.14
C VAL A 267 12.87 -2.27 -14.03
N VAL A 268 13.13 -1.02 -13.68
CA VAL A 268 12.09 0.00 -13.56
C VAL A 268 12.00 0.80 -14.85
N THR A 269 10.81 0.89 -15.44
CA THR A 269 10.54 1.63 -16.67
C THR A 269 9.40 2.64 -16.49
N ARG A 270 9.32 3.63 -17.37
CA ARG A 270 8.29 4.68 -17.28
C ARG A 270 6.92 4.28 -17.84
N SER A 271 6.77 3.12 -18.46
CA SER A 271 5.50 2.68 -19.05
C SER A 271 5.41 1.17 -19.20
N ASN A 272 4.19 0.63 -19.15
CA ASN A 272 3.92 -0.80 -19.38
C ASN A 272 4.39 -1.25 -20.77
N LYS A 273 4.26 -0.40 -21.79
CA LYS A 273 4.77 -0.70 -23.15
C LYS A 273 6.28 -0.95 -23.13
N ARG A 274 7.04 -0.09 -22.44
CA ARG A 274 8.49 -0.29 -22.28
C ARG A 274 8.81 -1.50 -21.41
N ALA A 275 8.08 -1.73 -20.32
CA ALA A 275 8.26 -2.90 -19.48
C ALA A 275 8.12 -4.19 -20.29
N ASN A 276 7.12 -4.29 -21.18
CA ASN A 276 6.94 -5.46 -22.04
C ASN A 276 8.10 -5.65 -23.02
N ILE A 277 8.63 -4.56 -23.61
CA ILE A 277 9.81 -4.63 -24.48
C ILE A 277 11.03 -5.15 -23.71
N PHE A 278 11.26 -4.63 -22.49
CA PHE A 278 12.35 -5.13 -21.63
C PHE A 278 12.15 -6.58 -21.22
N ASN A 279 10.93 -6.97 -20.86
CA ASN A 279 10.62 -8.36 -20.49
C ASN A 279 10.94 -9.32 -21.64
N GLN A 280 10.55 -9.00 -22.87
CA GLN A 280 10.88 -9.81 -24.06
C GLN A 280 12.38 -9.85 -24.31
N GLY A 281 13.05 -8.68 -24.24
CA GLY A 281 14.51 -8.61 -24.44
C GLY A 281 15.28 -9.41 -23.39
N ILE A 282 14.88 -9.33 -22.11
CA ILE A 282 15.48 -10.11 -21.04
C ILE A 282 15.24 -11.59 -21.23
N ARG A 283 14.02 -12.00 -21.56
CA ARG A 283 13.71 -13.42 -21.83
C ARG A 283 14.58 -13.99 -22.94
N ASN A 284 14.69 -13.28 -24.07
CA ASN A 284 15.40 -13.80 -25.25
C ASN A 284 16.93 -13.68 -25.11
N MET A 285 17.43 -12.55 -24.61
CA MET A 285 18.88 -12.25 -24.64
C MET A 285 19.62 -12.58 -23.35
N VAL A 286 18.92 -12.64 -22.22
CA VAL A 286 19.55 -12.83 -20.89
C VAL A 286 19.19 -14.22 -20.33
N LEU A 287 17.96 -14.67 -20.51
CA LEU A 287 17.45 -15.92 -19.93
C LEU A 287 17.36 -17.05 -20.96
N ASP A 288 17.69 -16.78 -22.24
CA ASP A 288 17.67 -17.75 -23.35
C ASP A 288 16.32 -18.48 -23.48
N ARG A 289 15.21 -17.70 -23.41
CA ARG A 289 13.83 -18.21 -23.49
C ARG A 289 13.16 -17.68 -24.74
N GLU A 290 12.86 -18.57 -25.68
CA GLU A 290 12.30 -18.24 -26.98
C GLU A 290 10.78 -18.36 -27.04
N GLU A 291 10.20 -19.32 -26.29
CA GLU A 291 8.76 -19.59 -26.28
C GLU A 291 7.97 -18.45 -25.59
N GLU A 292 6.69 -18.32 -25.93
CA GLU A 292 5.81 -17.30 -25.31
C GLU A 292 5.69 -17.48 -23.80
N LEU A 293 5.72 -18.73 -23.31
CA LEU A 293 5.67 -19.11 -21.91
C LEU A 293 6.51 -20.36 -21.67
N GLU A 294 7.44 -20.26 -20.73
CA GLU A 294 8.32 -21.36 -20.35
C GLU A 294 8.35 -21.64 -18.85
N SER A 295 8.83 -22.83 -18.49
CA SER A 295 9.02 -23.20 -17.09
C SER A 295 10.00 -22.26 -16.41
N GLY A 296 9.61 -21.75 -15.23
CA GLY A 296 10.40 -20.75 -14.47
C GLY A 296 10.13 -19.30 -14.86
N ASP A 297 9.16 -19.01 -15.74
CA ASP A 297 8.70 -17.65 -15.97
C ASP A 297 7.96 -17.10 -14.74
N MET A 298 8.25 -15.85 -14.40
CA MET A 298 7.54 -15.14 -13.36
C MET A 298 6.31 -14.45 -13.96
N LEU A 299 5.13 -14.82 -13.49
CA LEU A 299 3.87 -14.31 -14.01
C LEU A 299 3.21 -13.38 -13.00
N MET A 300 2.64 -12.27 -13.50
CA MET A 300 1.82 -11.38 -12.72
C MET A 300 0.36 -11.46 -13.15
N ILE A 301 -0.53 -11.76 -12.21
CA ILE A 301 -1.97 -11.71 -12.46
C ILE A 301 -2.41 -10.25 -12.47
N VAL A 302 -2.79 -9.75 -13.65
CA VAL A 302 -3.23 -8.35 -13.84
C VAL A 302 -4.73 -8.15 -13.69
N LYS A 303 -5.53 -9.23 -13.85
CA LYS A 303 -6.99 -9.19 -13.68
C LYS A 303 -7.47 -10.52 -13.08
N ASN A 304 -8.26 -10.42 -12.01
CA ASN A 304 -8.90 -11.60 -11.44
C ASN A 304 -9.97 -12.15 -12.40
N ASN A 305 -10.00 -13.46 -12.56
CA ASN A 305 -11.08 -14.15 -13.25
C ASN A 305 -11.89 -14.98 -12.24
N TYR A 306 -13.02 -14.44 -11.82
CA TYR A 306 -13.90 -15.10 -10.84
C TYR A 306 -14.82 -16.18 -11.42
N TYR A 307 -14.93 -16.27 -12.73
CA TYR A 307 -15.80 -17.22 -13.43
C TYR A 307 -15.55 -18.67 -13.00
N TRP A 308 -14.28 -19.08 -12.92
CA TRP A 308 -13.92 -20.44 -12.54
C TRP A 308 -14.21 -20.76 -11.07
N MET A 309 -14.11 -19.78 -10.19
CA MET A 309 -14.43 -19.93 -8.77
C MET A 309 -15.94 -20.15 -8.54
N GLU A 310 -16.79 -19.56 -9.37
CA GLU A 310 -18.24 -19.78 -9.30
C GLU A 310 -18.63 -21.17 -9.79
N GLU A 311 -18.02 -21.68 -10.85
CA GLU A 311 -18.25 -23.05 -11.31
C GLU A 311 -17.82 -24.08 -10.27
N GLU A 312 -16.68 -23.88 -9.62
CA GLU A 312 -16.23 -24.75 -8.54
C GLU A 312 -17.17 -24.71 -7.33
N ARG A 313 -17.62 -23.54 -6.92
CA ARG A 313 -18.61 -23.38 -5.84
C ARG A 313 -19.95 -24.01 -6.17
N LYS A 314 -20.43 -23.92 -7.42
CA LYS A 314 -21.64 -24.60 -7.88
C LYS A 314 -21.49 -26.13 -7.80
N LYS A 315 -20.37 -26.65 -8.29
CA LYS A 315 -20.06 -28.09 -8.23
C LYS A 315 -19.97 -28.62 -6.79
N ILE A 316 -19.37 -27.85 -5.88
CA ILE A 316 -19.29 -28.20 -4.46
C ILE A 316 -20.69 -28.21 -3.83
N LYS A 317 -21.50 -27.18 -4.04
CA LYS A 317 -22.89 -27.12 -3.54
C LYS A 317 -23.73 -28.27 -4.06
N GLU A 318 -23.68 -28.55 -5.35
CA GLU A 318 -24.41 -29.68 -5.96
C GLU A 318 -23.95 -31.03 -5.40
N SER A 319 -22.66 -31.17 -5.09
CA SER A 319 -22.12 -32.39 -4.47
C SER A 319 -22.59 -32.56 -3.00
N GLU A 320 -22.67 -31.46 -2.25
CA GLU A 320 -23.16 -31.45 -0.87
C GLU A 320 -24.68 -31.72 -0.83
N GLU A 321 -25.47 -31.15 -1.74
CA GLU A 321 -26.89 -31.40 -1.83
C GLU A 321 -27.20 -32.86 -2.25
N ARG A 322 -26.40 -33.46 -3.09
CA ARG A 322 -26.50 -34.89 -3.44
C ARG A 322 -26.18 -35.80 -2.25
N ARG A 323 -25.16 -35.44 -1.44
CA ARG A 323 -24.80 -36.15 -0.21
C ARG A 323 -25.86 -36.04 0.90
N ALA A 324 -26.56 -34.91 0.96
CA ALA A 324 -27.62 -34.69 1.93
C ALA A 324 -28.96 -35.39 1.56
N LYS A 325 -29.12 -35.85 0.31
CA LYS A 325 -30.32 -36.54 -0.20
C LYS A 325 -30.13 -38.08 -0.29
N SER A 326 -28.93 -38.59 -0.05
CA SER A 326 -28.61 -40.01 0.07
C SER A 326 -28.50 -40.40 1.56
#